data_c3814d32459a8466e7707f0f02fae08e
#
_entry.id   c3814d32459a8466e7707f0f02fae08e
#
_cell.length_a   1.000
_cell.length_b   1.000
_cell.length_c   1.000
_cell.angle_alpha   90.00
_cell.angle_beta   90.00
_cell.angle_gamma   90.00
#
_symmetry.space_group_name_H-M   'P 1'
#
loop_
_entity.id
_entity.type
_entity.pdbx_description
1 polymer ?
#
loop_
_entity_poly.entity_id
_entity_poly.type
_entity_poly.pdbx_seq_one_letter_code
_entity_poly.pdbx_strand_id
1 'polypeptide(L)'
;MYLTPEQQQILDGAKGETMAKVMQTLVRYGDIFGADKLVPVTGAHNHLVTSFGLKALGPVYQLMEQLIEAGAVSRQTFSVDPRPLDKNVPSNFLLDFIFKNFMYSRQDFYEGQLQKLGLMNEDAFSCTCYLDQVGNKPAKGDVLSWAESSAVVYANSVLGARCNRNSGIMDLMGSVVGYVPHFGLLTDEGRKATWVVKINTTRKPEAQLLGSAIGMKVMEEVPYIVGLDKWLGTELTDAACT
;
A
#
# COMPACT_ATOMS: atom_id res chain seq x y z
N MET A 1 0.84 12.63 -19.85
CA MET A 1 2.09 11.91 -19.46
C MET A 1 2.64 11.09 -20.61
N TYR A 2 3.93 10.72 -20.56
CA TYR A 2 4.57 9.82 -21.53
C TYR A 2 4.23 8.35 -21.24
N LEU A 3 3.87 7.59 -22.28
CA LEU A 3 3.64 6.14 -22.21
C LEU A 3 4.62 5.40 -23.13
N THR A 4 5.13 4.26 -22.67
CA THR A 4 5.90 3.37 -23.54
C THR A 4 4.99 2.69 -24.56
N PRO A 5 5.52 2.13 -25.67
CA PRO A 5 4.71 1.40 -26.65
C PRO A 5 3.87 0.27 -26.02
N GLU A 6 4.43 -0.47 -25.03
CA GLU A 6 3.67 -1.51 -24.31
C GLU A 6 2.50 -0.93 -23.52
N GLN A 7 2.74 0.16 -22.78
CA GLN A 7 1.70 0.85 -22.00
C GLN A 7 0.61 1.42 -22.90
N GLN A 8 0.98 1.98 -24.05
CA GLN A 8 0.03 2.46 -25.04
C GLN A 8 -0.82 1.33 -25.62
N GLN A 9 -0.21 0.17 -25.94
CA GLN A 9 -0.95 -1.00 -26.42
C GLN A 9 -1.99 -1.49 -25.39
N ILE A 10 -1.66 -1.47 -24.08
CA ILE A 10 -2.64 -1.82 -23.04
C ILE A 10 -3.79 -0.79 -23.04
N LEU A 11 -3.47 0.49 -23.11
CA LEU A 11 -4.45 1.58 -23.15
C LEU A 11 -5.37 1.47 -24.38
N ASP A 12 -4.81 1.05 -25.52
CA ASP A 12 -5.54 0.87 -26.79
C ASP A 12 -6.33 -0.46 -26.85
N GLY A 13 -6.32 -1.25 -25.77
CA GLY A 13 -7.14 -2.46 -25.65
C GLY A 13 -6.49 -3.77 -26.04
N ALA A 14 -5.18 -3.82 -26.29
CA ALA A 14 -4.49 -5.06 -26.65
C ALA A 14 -4.62 -6.19 -25.60
N LYS A 15 -4.95 -5.85 -24.35
CA LYS A 15 -5.23 -6.79 -23.26
C LYS A 15 -6.71 -6.80 -22.83
N GLY A 16 -7.60 -6.40 -23.73
CA GLY A 16 -9.05 -6.34 -23.51
C GLY A 16 -9.52 -5.02 -22.88
N GLU A 17 -10.84 -4.80 -22.94
CA GLU A 17 -11.48 -3.54 -22.55
C GLU A 17 -11.29 -3.22 -21.06
N THR A 18 -11.39 -4.21 -20.18
CA THR A 18 -11.20 -4.04 -18.72
C THR A 18 -9.80 -3.52 -18.41
N MET A 19 -8.76 -4.10 -19.02
CA MET A 19 -7.39 -3.66 -18.83
C MET A 19 -7.13 -2.28 -19.41
N ALA A 20 -7.75 -1.94 -20.53
CA ALA A 20 -7.70 -0.59 -21.12
C ALA A 20 -8.31 0.45 -20.17
N LYS A 21 -9.45 0.18 -19.56
CA LYS A 21 -10.09 1.05 -18.56
C LYS A 21 -9.23 1.23 -17.31
N VAL A 22 -8.60 0.16 -16.84
CA VAL A 22 -7.66 0.21 -15.70
C VAL A 22 -6.46 1.12 -16.04
N MET A 23 -5.83 0.89 -17.19
CA MET A 23 -4.72 1.73 -17.66
C MET A 23 -5.13 3.19 -17.83
N GLN A 24 -6.30 3.45 -18.43
CA GLN A 24 -6.83 4.81 -18.59
C GLN A 24 -7.02 5.51 -17.24
N THR A 25 -7.49 4.77 -16.22
CA THR A 25 -7.70 5.31 -14.87
C THR A 25 -6.37 5.68 -14.23
N LEU A 26 -5.34 4.83 -14.34
CA LEU A 26 -3.99 5.14 -13.85
C LEU A 26 -3.36 6.33 -14.55
N VAL A 27 -3.54 6.45 -15.87
CA VAL A 27 -3.06 7.60 -16.66
C VAL A 27 -3.73 8.89 -16.17
N ARG A 28 -5.06 8.91 -16.07
CA ARG A 28 -5.81 10.07 -15.57
C ARG A 28 -5.42 10.45 -14.14
N TYR A 29 -5.26 9.46 -13.27
CA TYR A 29 -4.79 9.67 -11.90
C TYR A 29 -3.41 10.31 -11.90
N GLY A 30 -2.48 9.76 -12.67
CA GLY A 30 -1.13 10.32 -12.79
C GLY A 30 -1.12 11.75 -13.36
N ASP A 31 -1.94 12.04 -14.37
CA ASP A 31 -2.06 13.40 -14.93
C ASP A 31 -2.54 14.42 -13.89
N ILE A 32 -3.50 14.04 -13.02
CA ILE A 32 -3.99 14.91 -11.93
C ILE A 32 -2.87 15.27 -10.95
N PHE A 33 -1.98 14.32 -10.65
CA PHE A 33 -0.85 14.51 -9.74
C PHE A 33 0.45 14.96 -10.43
N GLY A 34 0.40 15.28 -11.72
CA GLY A 34 1.55 15.80 -12.48
C GLY A 34 2.63 14.76 -12.77
N ALA A 35 2.26 13.47 -12.84
CA ALA A 35 3.18 12.42 -13.22
C ALA A 35 3.66 12.60 -14.67
N ASP A 36 4.97 12.46 -14.90
CA ASP A 36 5.57 12.57 -16.23
C ASP A 36 5.41 11.28 -17.06
N LYS A 37 5.33 10.14 -16.40
CA LYS A 37 5.28 8.78 -16.99
C LYS A 37 4.69 7.76 -16.03
N LEU A 38 4.48 6.54 -16.51
CA LEU A 38 4.28 5.36 -15.68
C LEU A 38 5.62 4.62 -15.52
N VAL A 39 5.90 4.14 -14.30
CA VAL A 39 7.09 3.33 -14.00
C VAL A 39 6.69 1.93 -13.55
N PRO A 40 7.50 0.90 -13.85
CA PRO A 40 7.20 -0.46 -13.44
C PRO A 40 7.26 -0.61 -11.91
N VAL A 41 6.38 -1.42 -11.36
CA VAL A 41 6.49 -1.92 -9.99
C VAL A 41 7.62 -2.94 -9.96
N THR A 42 8.60 -2.74 -9.06
CA THR A 42 9.80 -3.59 -8.95
C THR A 42 9.87 -4.40 -7.66
N GLY A 43 9.07 -4.06 -6.66
CA GLY A 43 8.95 -4.84 -5.43
C GLY A 43 8.51 -6.28 -5.72
N ALA A 44 9.03 -7.24 -4.93
CA ALA A 44 8.68 -8.65 -5.10
C ALA A 44 7.18 -8.91 -4.90
N HIS A 45 6.56 -8.16 -4.01
CA HIS A 45 5.13 -8.28 -3.67
C HIS A 45 4.49 -6.91 -3.50
N ASN A 46 3.20 -6.83 -3.78
CA ASN A 46 2.38 -5.65 -3.50
C ASN A 46 1.73 -5.75 -2.10
N HIS A 47 1.10 -4.67 -1.65
CA HIS A 47 0.31 -4.65 -0.42
C HIS A 47 -0.96 -3.84 -0.63
N LEU A 48 -2.13 -4.47 -0.46
CA LEU A 48 -3.40 -3.91 -0.88
C LEU A 48 -4.36 -3.69 0.29
N VAL A 49 -5.10 -2.61 0.21
CA VAL A 49 -6.21 -2.29 1.10
C VAL A 49 -7.42 -1.94 0.25
N THR A 50 -8.43 -2.80 0.18
CA THR A 50 -9.58 -2.56 -0.70
C THR A 50 -10.90 -2.45 0.06
N SER A 51 -11.55 -3.55 0.42
CA SER A 51 -12.90 -3.51 0.95
C SER A 51 -13.09 -4.08 2.36
N PHE A 52 -12.13 -4.84 2.88
CA PHE A 52 -12.23 -5.54 4.18
C PHE A 52 -13.43 -6.48 4.31
N GLY A 53 -14.13 -6.81 3.22
CA GLY A 53 -15.39 -7.56 3.31
C GLY A 53 -16.60 -6.73 3.74
N LEU A 54 -16.50 -5.39 3.76
CA LEU A 54 -17.58 -4.48 4.13
C LEU A 54 -18.73 -4.56 3.13
N LYS A 55 -19.95 -4.79 3.62
CA LYS A 55 -21.17 -4.89 2.78
C LYS A 55 -21.40 -3.62 1.94
N ALA A 56 -21.03 -2.45 2.45
CA ALA A 56 -21.28 -1.17 1.80
C ALA A 56 -20.41 -0.92 0.56
N LEU A 57 -19.32 -1.68 0.35
CA LEU A 57 -18.35 -1.47 -0.73
C LEU A 57 -18.67 -2.29 -2.00
N GLY A 58 -19.95 -2.39 -2.35
CA GLY A 58 -20.44 -3.09 -3.56
C GLY A 58 -19.66 -2.78 -4.85
N PRO A 59 -19.39 -1.52 -5.19
CA PRO A 59 -18.64 -1.16 -6.41
C PRO A 59 -17.21 -1.75 -6.45
N VAL A 60 -16.56 -1.91 -5.29
CA VAL A 60 -15.21 -2.51 -5.22
C VAL A 60 -15.26 -3.98 -5.59
N TYR A 61 -16.25 -4.73 -5.10
CA TYR A 61 -16.44 -6.14 -5.45
C TYR A 61 -16.75 -6.31 -6.93
N GLN A 62 -17.56 -5.42 -7.50
CA GLN A 62 -17.86 -5.42 -8.93
C GLN A 62 -16.60 -5.19 -9.78
N LEU A 63 -15.75 -4.23 -9.40
CA LEU A 63 -14.47 -4.01 -10.06
C LEU A 63 -13.58 -5.25 -9.99
N MET A 64 -13.44 -5.85 -8.80
CA MET A 64 -12.63 -7.06 -8.62
C MET A 64 -13.19 -8.22 -9.45
N GLU A 65 -14.51 -8.38 -9.53
CA GLU A 65 -15.13 -9.42 -10.38
C GLU A 65 -14.85 -9.17 -11.86
N GLN A 66 -15.00 -7.95 -12.35
CA GLN A 66 -14.67 -7.58 -13.74
C GLN A 66 -13.20 -7.88 -14.08
N LEU A 67 -12.28 -7.66 -13.15
CA LEU A 67 -10.87 -8.00 -13.31
C LEU A 67 -10.69 -9.53 -13.42
N ILE A 68 -11.33 -10.28 -12.53
CA ILE A 68 -11.30 -11.76 -12.53
C ILE A 68 -11.90 -12.34 -13.82
N GLU A 69 -13.05 -11.84 -14.26
CA GLU A 69 -13.72 -12.24 -15.51
C GLU A 69 -12.85 -11.94 -16.74
N ALA A 70 -12.08 -10.86 -16.69
CA ALA A 70 -11.11 -10.52 -17.72
C ALA A 70 -9.80 -11.35 -17.65
N GLY A 71 -9.70 -12.30 -16.72
CA GLY A 71 -8.50 -13.10 -16.51
C GLY A 71 -7.32 -12.32 -15.95
N ALA A 72 -7.57 -11.15 -15.35
CA ALA A 72 -6.53 -10.34 -14.76
C ALA A 72 -6.03 -10.95 -13.44
N VAL A 73 -4.71 -10.96 -13.27
CA VAL A 73 -4.03 -11.35 -12.04
C VAL A 73 -2.97 -10.28 -11.75
N SER A 74 -2.71 -9.99 -10.49
CA SER A 74 -1.63 -9.09 -10.10
C SER A 74 -0.28 -9.60 -10.65
N ARG A 75 0.54 -8.72 -11.20
CA ARG A 75 1.84 -9.10 -11.76
C ARG A 75 2.80 -9.65 -10.70
N GLN A 76 2.79 -9.07 -9.51
CA GLN A 76 3.41 -9.61 -8.31
C GLN A 76 2.29 -10.10 -7.38
N THR A 77 2.51 -11.17 -6.64
CA THR A 77 1.59 -11.54 -5.56
C THR A 77 1.49 -10.41 -4.53
N PHE A 78 0.50 -10.44 -3.67
CA PHE A 78 0.31 -9.37 -2.69
C PHE A 78 -0.12 -9.88 -1.31
N SER A 79 0.21 -9.11 -0.28
CA SER A 79 -0.38 -9.17 1.04
C SER A 79 -1.50 -8.14 1.17
N VAL A 80 -2.32 -8.27 2.18
CA VAL A 80 -3.45 -7.37 2.47
C VAL A 80 -3.51 -7.04 3.95
N ASP A 81 -4.24 -5.98 4.29
CA ASP A 81 -4.53 -5.60 5.67
C ASP A 81 -5.22 -6.72 6.45
N PRO A 82 -5.13 -6.69 7.81
CA PRO A 82 -5.70 -7.72 8.66
C PRO A 82 -7.18 -7.97 8.38
N ARG A 83 -7.59 -9.22 8.57
CA ARG A 83 -9.01 -9.60 8.56
C ARG A 83 -9.77 -8.89 9.67
N PRO A 84 -10.89 -8.23 9.38
CA PRO A 84 -11.74 -7.65 10.44
C PRO A 84 -12.30 -8.71 11.38
N LEU A 85 -12.59 -9.89 10.84
CA LEU A 85 -13.06 -11.05 11.61
C LEU A 85 -12.00 -12.14 11.51
N ASP A 86 -11.11 -12.19 12.49
CA ASP A 86 -10.12 -13.24 12.60
C ASP A 86 -10.75 -14.50 13.21
N LYS A 87 -10.67 -15.61 12.46
CA LYS A 87 -11.23 -16.91 12.90
C LYS A 87 -10.50 -17.49 14.12
N ASN A 88 -9.30 -17.01 14.41
CA ASN A 88 -8.45 -17.48 15.52
C ASN A 88 -8.63 -16.65 16.79
N VAL A 89 -9.36 -15.54 16.74
CA VAL A 89 -9.60 -14.67 17.90
C VAL A 89 -10.98 -14.97 18.48
N PRO A 90 -11.06 -15.43 19.74
CA PRO A 90 -12.34 -15.62 20.42
C PRO A 90 -13.13 -14.30 20.51
N SER A 91 -14.37 -14.32 20.13
CA SER A 91 -15.24 -13.14 20.15
C SER A 91 -16.57 -13.43 20.86
N ASN A 92 -17.28 -12.35 21.18
CA ASN A 92 -18.61 -12.46 21.79
C ASN A 92 -19.64 -12.85 20.73
N PHE A 93 -20.43 -13.88 21.00
CA PHE A 93 -21.46 -14.42 20.11
C PHE A 93 -22.38 -13.33 19.49
N LEU A 94 -22.80 -12.35 20.28
CA LEU A 94 -23.68 -11.28 19.79
C LEU A 94 -22.96 -10.33 18.83
N LEU A 95 -21.72 -9.95 19.15
CA LEU A 95 -20.89 -9.11 18.27
C LEU A 95 -20.55 -9.84 16.99
N ASP A 96 -20.19 -11.12 17.08
CA ASP A 96 -19.94 -11.97 15.90
C ASP A 96 -21.14 -12.03 14.98
N PHE A 97 -22.32 -12.24 15.55
CA PHE A 97 -23.56 -12.30 14.76
C PHE A 97 -23.79 -10.97 14.00
N ILE A 98 -23.60 -9.82 14.67
CA ILE A 98 -23.76 -8.51 14.04
C ILE A 98 -22.70 -8.29 12.96
N PHE A 99 -21.43 -8.52 13.26
CA PHE A 99 -20.35 -8.26 12.33
C PHE A 99 -20.39 -9.19 11.11
N LYS A 100 -20.61 -10.49 11.31
CA LYS A 100 -20.68 -11.48 10.23
C LYS A 100 -21.88 -11.28 9.29
N ASN A 101 -23.04 -10.91 9.84
CA ASN A 101 -24.26 -10.83 9.03
C ASN A 101 -24.54 -9.44 8.46
N PHE A 102 -24.02 -8.37 9.07
CA PHE A 102 -24.33 -7.01 8.64
C PHE A 102 -23.11 -6.24 8.14
N MET A 103 -22.06 -6.10 8.93
CA MET A 103 -20.95 -5.22 8.58
C MET A 103 -19.98 -5.89 7.60
N TYR A 104 -19.45 -7.04 7.95
CA TYR A 104 -18.43 -7.78 7.18
C TYR A 104 -19.00 -9.03 6.49
N SER A 105 -20.28 -8.99 6.12
CA SER A 105 -20.98 -10.14 5.52
C SER A 105 -20.44 -10.57 4.15
N ARG A 106 -19.51 -9.80 3.58
CA ARG A 106 -18.84 -10.11 2.32
C ARG A 106 -17.39 -10.59 2.49
N GLN A 107 -16.93 -10.82 3.72
CA GLN A 107 -15.51 -11.17 3.95
C GLN A 107 -15.08 -12.44 3.21
N ASP A 108 -15.82 -13.54 3.31
CA ASP A 108 -15.47 -14.80 2.63
C ASP A 108 -15.50 -14.63 1.10
N PHE A 109 -16.47 -13.90 0.57
CA PHE A 109 -16.54 -13.60 -0.87
C PHE A 109 -15.33 -12.75 -1.31
N TYR A 110 -14.98 -11.74 -0.54
CA TYR A 110 -13.84 -10.87 -0.76
C TYR A 110 -12.51 -11.65 -0.73
N GLU A 111 -12.31 -12.51 0.27
CA GLU A 111 -11.11 -13.35 0.35
C GLU A 111 -10.98 -14.28 -0.88
N GLY A 112 -12.09 -14.84 -1.36
CA GLY A 112 -12.13 -15.62 -2.59
C GLY A 112 -11.75 -14.81 -3.84
N GLN A 113 -12.11 -13.52 -3.91
CA GLN A 113 -11.68 -12.64 -4.99
C GLN A 113 -10.18 -12.32 -4.89
N LEU A 114 -9.66 -12.05 -3.68
CA LEU A 114 -8.22 -11.80 -3.45
C LEU A 114 -7.37 -13.00 -3.89
N GLN A 115 -7.78 -14.22 -3.56
CA GLN A 115 -7.08 -15.44 -3.98
C GLN A 115 -6.97 -15.53 -5.52
N LYS A 116 -8.07 -15.26 -6.22
CA LYS A 116 -8.09 -15.27 -7.70
C LYS A 116 -7.23 -14.16 -8.30
N LEU A 117 -7.09 -13.01 -7.62
CA LEU A 117 -6.29 -11.88 -8.08
C LEU A 117 -4.80 -11.97 -7.73
N GLY A 118 -4.36 -12.95 -6.92
CA GLY A 118 -2.95 -13.19 -6.64
C GLY A 118 -2.52 -12.94 -5.20
N LEU A 119 -3.40 -13.14 -4.20
CA LEU A 119 -3.01 -13.16 -2.79
C LEU A 119 -1.86 -14.16 -2.56
N MET A 120 -0.84 -13.77 -1.81
CA MET A 120 0.38 -14.57 -1.59
C MET A 120 0.08 -15.94 -0.97
N ASN A 121 -0.72 -15.96 0.09
CA ASN A 121 -1.15 -17.16 0.80
C ASN A 121 -2.32 -16.82 1.74
N GLU A 122 -2.89 -17.81 2.40
CA GLU A 122 -4.06 -17.63 3.28
C GLU A 122 -3.78 -16.80 4.53
N ASP A 123 -2.50 -16.64 4.92
CA ASP A 123 -2.07 -15.90 6.10
C ASP A 123 -1.45 -14.52 5.77
N ALA A 124 -1.47 -14.09 4.52
CA ALA A 124 -0.93 -12.82 4.07
C ALA A 124 -1.79 -11.60 4.46
N PHE A 125 -2.38 -11.63 5.65
CA PHE A 125 -3.24 -10.58 6.20
C PHE A 125 -2.55 -9.89 7.38
N SER A 126 -1.87 -8.76 7.11
CA SER A 126 -1.14 -8.02 8.13
C SER A 126 -0.83 -6.60 7.68
N CYS A 127 -1.07 -5.59 8.52
CA CYS A 127 -0.61 -4.22 8.25
C CYS A 127 0.92 -4.06 8.38
N THR A 128 1.60 -4.99 9.06
CA THR A 128 3.06 -5.05 9.16
C THR A 128 3.65 -6.05 8.16
N CYS A 129 3.26 -5.93 6.89
CA CYS A 129 3.58 -6.88 5.82
C CYS A 129 5.08 -7.08 5.60
N TYR A 130 5.91 -6.10 5.97
CA TYR A 130 7.38 -6.10 5.85
C TYR A 130 8.11 -6.95 6.89
N LEU A 131 7.42 -7.52 7.87
CA LEU A 131 8.02 -8.45 8.84
C LEU A 131 8.37 -9.79 8.18
N ASP A 132 9.44 -10.41 8.65
CA ASP A 132 9.96 -11.67 8.08
C ASP A 132 8.91 -12.79 8.09
N GLN A 133 8.00 -12.79 9.08
CA GLN A 133 6.91 -13.77 9.19
C GLN A 133 5.90 -13.67 8.03
N VAL A 134 5.68 -12.47 7.48
CA VAL A 134 4.78 -12.23 6.35
C VAL A 134 5.52 -12.36 5.03
N GLY A 135 6.80 -11.95 4.99
CA GLY A 135 7.69 -12.13 3.85
C GLY A 135 7.53 -11.09 2.74
N ASN A 136 6.81 -9.99 2.96
CA ASN A 136 6.69 -8.91 1.99
C ASN A 136 7.63 -7.74 2.35
N LYS A 137 8.94 -7.96 2.28
CA LYS A 137 9.96 -6.96 2.59
C LYS A 137 10.64 -6.48 1.29
N PRO A 138 10.39 -5.23 0.87
CA PRO A 138 11.02 -4.68 -0.34
C PRO A 138 12.50 -4.34 -0.11
N ALA A 139 13.25 -4.29 -1.20
CA ALA A 139 14.62 -3.81 -1.21
C ALA A 139 14.67 -2.28 -1.31
N LYS A 140 15.81 -1.70 -0.93
CA LYS A 140 16.08 -0.27 -1.11
C LYS A 140 16.01 0.10 -2.60
N GLY A 141 15.22 1.12 -2.91
CA GLY A 141 15.03 1.62 -4.27
C GLY A 141 13.88 0.96 -5.04
N ASP A 142 13.28 -0.12 -4.51
CA ASP A 142 12.11 -0.73 -5.14
C ASP A 142 10.96 0.27 -5.27
N VAL A 143 10.26 0.21 -6.39
CA VAL A 143 9.02 0.92 -6.65
C VAL A 143 7.85 0.02 -6.28
N LEU A 144 6.99 0.51 -5.39
CA LEU A 144 5.92 -0.28 -4.80
C LEU A 144 4.53 0.22 -5.20
N SER A 145 3.58 -0.70 -5.25
CA SER A 145 2.14 -0.43 -5.30
C SER A 145 1.52 -0.89 -3.97
N TRP A 146 1.66 -0.05 -2.95
CA TRP A 146 1.24 -0.33 -1.59
C TRP A 146 0.27 0.72 -1.08
N ALA A 147 -0.78 0.31 -0.38
CA ALA A 147 -1.90 1.17 0.02
C ALA A 147 -1.98 1.48 1.52
N GLU A 148 -1.45 0.64 2.39
CA GLU A 148 -1.55 0.84 3.84
C GLU A 148 -0.60 1.95 4.32
N SER A 149 -1.10 2.86 5.19
CA SER A 149 -0.38 4.09 5.54
C SER A 149 0.89 3.83 6.36
N SER A 150 0.85 2.99 7.37
CA SER A 150 2.01 2.70 8.23
C SER A 150 3.06 1.89 7.47
N ALA A 151 2.64 0.93 6.63
CA ALA A 151 3.53 0.15 5.79
C ALA A 151 4.24 1.03 4.75
N VAL A 152 3.54 1.99 4.14
CA VAL A 152 4.13 2.94 3.20
C VAL A 152 5.15 3.86 3.88
N VAL A 153 4.86 4.35 5.10
CA VAL A 153 5.83 5.13 5.88
C VAL A 153 7.08 4.31 6.18
N TYR A 154 6.92 3.08 6.65
CA TYR A 154 8.04 2.18 6.94
C TYR A 154 8.87 1.87 5.68
N ALA A 155 8.22 1.55 4.56
CA ALA A 155 8.88 1.28 3.29
C ALA A 155 9.74 2.46 2.82
N ASN A 156 9.22 3.70 2.89
CA ASN A 156 9.94 4.89 2.47
C ASN A 156 11.04 5.32 3.43
N SER A 157 10.77 5.35 4.75
CA SER A 157 11.65 5.94 5.75
C SER A 157 12.70 4.96 6.30
N VAL A 158 12.37 3.68 6.41
CA VAL A 158 13.24 2.66 7.00
C VAL A 158 13.90 1.79 5.92
N LEU A 159 13.11 1.22 5.02
CA LEU A 159 13.62 0.30 4.00
C LEU A 159 14.22 1.04 2.79
N GLY A 160 13.90 2.31 2.62
CA GLY A 160 14.39 3.12 1.48
C GLY A 160 13.78 2.73 0.14
N ALA A 161 12.64 2.05 0.15
CA ALA A 161 11.83 1.82 -1.04
C ALA A 161 11.11 3.10 -1.46
N ARG A 162 10.43 3.09 -2.58
CA ARG A 162 9.70 4.24 -3.15
C ARG A 162 8.22 3.89 -3.31
N CYS A 163 7.39 4.57 -2.56
CA CYS A 163 5.95 4.33 -2.57
C CYS A 163 5.17 5.60 -2.29
N ASN A 164 4.18 5.90 -3.12
CA ASN A 164 3.14 6.87 -2.75
C ASN A 164 2.05 6.13 -1.96
N ARG A 165 1.42 6.83 -1.02
CA ARG A 165 0.20 6.36 -0.38
C ARG A 165 -0.99 6.69 -1.30
N ASN A 166 -1.27 5.81 -2.23
CA ASN A 166 -2.44 5.93 -3.09
C ASN A 166 -3.70 5.36 -2.39
N SER A 167 -4.84 5.36 -3.06
CA SER A 167 -5.99 4.59 -2.58
C SER A 167 -5.79 3.10 -2.86
N GLY A 168 -6.39 2.23 -2.03
CA GLY A 168 -6.28 0.79 -2.22
C GLY A 168 -6.73 0.30 -3.59
N ILE A 169 -7.70 0.98 -4.20
CA ILE A 169 -8.16 0.68 -5.56
C ILE A 169 -7.11 1.06 -6.61
N MET A 170 -6.43 2.20 -6.44
CA MET A 170 -5.37 2.60 -7.35
C MET A 170 -4.18 1.65 -7.29
N ASP A 171 -3.84 1.16 -6.10
CA ASP A 171 -2.77 0.18 -5.93
C ASP A 171 -3.17 -1.22 -6.41
N LEU A 172 -4.44 -1.61 -6.30
CA LEU A 172 -4.96 -2.81 -6.99
C LEU A 172 -4.80 -2.68 -8.51
N MET A 173 -5.20 -1.55 -9.10
CA MET A 173 -5.04 -1.29 -10.53
C MET A 173 -3.56 -1.30 -10.93
N GLY A 174 -2.69 -0.64 -10.15
CA GLY A 174 -1.25 -0.64 -10.35
C GLY A 174 -0.64 -2.03 -10.30
N SER A 175 -1.07 -2.86 -9.35
CA SER A 175 -0.58 -4.24 -9.19
C SER A 175 -0.99 -5.14 -10.38
N VAL A 176 -2.19 -4.96 -10.91
CA VAL A 176 -2.70 -5.76 -12.05
C VAL A 176 -2.00 -5.38 -13.36
N VAL A 177 -1.81 -4.09 -13.65
CA VAL A 177 -1.08 -3.68 -14.86
C VAL A 177 0.43 -3.72 -14.69
N GLY A 178 0.95 -3.67 -13.45
CA GLY A 178 2.37 -3.70 -13.11
C GLY A 178 3.07 -2.36 -13.26
N TYR A 179 2.33 -1.26 -13.27
CA TYR A 179 2.85 0.12 -13.40
C TYR A 179 2.16 1.06 -12.42
N VAL A 180 2.90 2.05 -11.96
CA VAL A 180 2.38 3.14 -11.11
C VAL A 180 2.80 4.50 -11.69
N PRO A 181 2.00 5.58 -11.50
CA PRO A 181 2.36 6.91 -11.95
C PRO A 181 3.57 7.48 -11.19
N HIS A 182 4.52 8.05 -11.93
CA HIS A 182 5.78 8.58 -11.40
C HIS A 182 5.61 10.02 -10.90
N PHE A 183 5.28 10.18 -9.64
CA PHE A 183 5.17 11.47 -8.94
C PHE A 183 5.48 11.31 -7.45
N GLY A 184 5.46 12.42 -6.70
CA GLY A 184 5.57 12.42 -5.24
C GLY A 184 6.79 11.65 -4.72
N LEU A 185 6.60 10.73 -3.79
CA LEU A 185 7.67 9.96 -3.14
C LEU A 185 8.37 8.95 -4.06
N LEU A 186 7.90 8.74 -5.29
CA LEU A 186 8.63 7.97 -6.30
C LEU A 186 9.79 8.77 -6.89
N THR A 187 9.73 10.10 -6.84
CA THR A 187 10.74 11.01 -7.39
C THR A 187 11.77 11.43 -6.36
N ASP A 188 12.98 11.77 -6.80
CA ASP A 188 14.00 12.32 -5.89
C ASP A 188 13.60 13.69 -5.35
N GLU A 189 12.89 14.48 -6.15
CA GLU A 189 12.38 15.79 -5.72
C GLU A 189 11.36 15.66 -4.59
N GLY A 190 10.36 14.78 -4.75
CA GLY A 190 9.33 14.56 -3.73
C GLY A 190 9.85 13.94 -2.42
N ARG A 191 11.08 13.40 -2.43
CA ARG A 191 11.75 12.85 -1.24
C ARG A 191 12.66 13.84 -0.53
N LYS A 192 12.85 15.04 -1.06
CA LYS A 192 13.66 16.06 -0.39
C LYS A 192 12.99 16.50 0.91
N ALA A 193 13.80 16.54 1.97
CA ALA A 193 13.31 17.03 3.25
C ALA A 193 12.95 18.52 3.18
N THR A 194 11.75 18.83 3.60
CA THR A 194 11.24 20.22 3.72
C THR A 194 11.31 20.74 5.16
N TRP A 195 11.50 19.82 6.10
CA TRP A 195 11.65 20.12 7.53
C TRP A 195 12.96 19.59 8.09
N VAL A 196 13.55 20.33 9.04
CA VAL A 196 14.61 19.82 9.93
C VAL A 196 14.06 19.82 11.35
N VAL A 197 13.86 18.61 11.90
CA VAL A 197 13.35 18.43 13.26
C VAL A 197 14.51 18.07 14.19
N LYS A 198 14.82 18.97 15.15
CA LYS A 198 15.89 18.77 16.15
C LYS A 198 15.30 18.20 17.44
N ILE A 199 15.77 17.04 17.87
CA ILE A 199 15.36 16.39 19.11
C ILE A 199 16.30 16.79 20.25
N ASN A 200 15.86 17.74 21.10
CA ASN A 200 16.62 18.29 22.23
C ASN A 200 16.08 17.79 23.57
N THR A 201 15.80 16.50 23.70
CA THR A 201 15.35 15.91 24.96
C THR A 201 16.54 15.44 25.81
N THR A 202 16.38 15.45 27.13
CA THR A 202 17.38 14.94 28.10
C THR A 202 17.23 13.44 28.37
N ARG A 203 16.10 12.85 28.00
CA ARG A 203 15.80 11.42 28.13
C ARG A 203 15.43 10.86 26.75
N LYS A 204 15.61 9.54 26.58
CA LYS A 204 15.14 8.85 25.39
C LYS A 204 13.62 9.08 25.26
N PRO A 205 13.13 9.67 24.16
CA PRO A 205 11.69 9.84 24.00
C PRO A 205 10.99 8.52 23.71
N GLU A 206 9.74 8.41 24.11
CA GLU A 206 8.86 7.31 23.69
C GLU A 206 8.55 7.46 22.18
N ALA A 207 8.74 6.39 21.41
CA ALA A 207 8.66 6.43 19.94
C ALA A 207 7.30 6.94 19.43
N GLN A 208 6.20 6.40 19.97
CA GLN A 208 4.85 6.77 19.53
C GLN A 208 4.51 8.24 19.87
N LEU A 209 4.93 8.72 21.04
CA LEU A 209 4.70 10.13 21.44
C LEU A 209 5.52 11.08 20.58
N LEU A 210 6.78 10.73 20.32
CA LEU A 210 7.65 11.54 19.46
C LEU A 210 7.11 11.55 18.02
N GLY A 211 6.76 10.40 17.46
CA GLY A 211 6.20 10.29 16.12
C GLY A 211 4.91 11.09 15.96
N SER A 212 4.00 11.00 16.95
CA SER A 212 2.76 11.78 16.95
C SER A 212 3.03 13.29 17.03
N ALA A 213 3.97 13.71 17.87
CA ALA A 213 4.32 15.13 18.01
C ALA A 213 4.96 15.71 16.74
N ILE A 214 5.80 14.93 16.06
CA ILE A 214 6.38 15.31 14.77
C ILE A 214 5.29 15.33 13.70
N GLY A 215 4.50 14.27 13.57
CA GLY A 215 3.46 14.14 12.56
C GLY A 215 2.43 15.25 12.60
N MET A 216 1.99 15.67 13.80
CA MET A 216 1.07 16.81 13.96
C MET A 216 1.67 18.15 13.49
N LYS A 217 2.99 18.28 13.37
CA LYS A 217 3.66 19.50 12.91
C LYS A 217 4.02 19.45 11.44
N VAL A 218 4.49 18.29 10.99
CA VAL A 218 5.02 18.09 9.65
C VAL A 218 3.92 17.75 8.65
N MET A 219 2.84 17.13 9.15
CA MET A 219 1.71 16.67 8.33
C MET A 219 2.18 15.70 7.21
N GLU A 220 1.92 16.04 5.95
CA GLU A 220 2.28 15.25 4.78
C GLU A 220 3.68 15.52 4.20
N GLU A 221 4.43 16.45 4.82
CA GLU A 221 5.77 16.80 4.33
C GLU A 221 6.85 15.81 4.80
N VAL A 222 8.07 15.96 4.28
CA VAL A 222 9.18 15.05 4.56
C VAL A 222 10.11 15.66 5.61
N PRO A 223 10.20 15.12 6.84
CA PRO A 223 11.11 15.60 7.87
C PRO A 223 12.48 14.94 7.77
N TYR A 224 13.54 15.73 8.00
CA TYR A 224 14.87 15.25 8.36
C TYR A 224 15.06 15.38 9.87
N ILE A 225 15.12 14.25 10.58
CA ILE A 225 15.16 14.20 12.04
C ILE A 225 16.61 14.07 12.50
N VAL A 226 17.06 14.97 13.40
CA VAL A 226 18.41 14.96 13.97
C VAL A 226 18.37 14.89 15.49
N GLY A 227 19.37 14.22 16.08
CA GLY A 227 19.53 14.12 17.53
C GLY A 227 18.88 12.87 18.15
N LEU A 228 18.46 11.90 17.34
CA LEU A 228 18.06 10.55 17.80
C LEU A 228 19.25 9.59 17.91
N ASP A 229 20.31 9.84 17.17
CA ASP A 229 21.53 9.04 17.12
C ASP A 229 22.15 8.76 18.50
N LYS A 230 22.03 9.70 19.42
CA LYS A 230 22.51 9.54 20.81
C LYS A 230 21.79 8.43 21.61
N TRP A 231 20.60 8.00 21.16
CA TRP A 231 19.87 6.90 21.81
C TRP A 231 19.72 5.65 20.94
N LEU A 232 19.72 5.82 19.61
CA LEU A 232 19.47 4.76 18.64
C LEU A 232 20.75 4.28 17.96
N GLY A 233 21.88 5.00 18.12
CA GLY A 233 23.07 4.77 17.34
C GLY A 233 22.90 5.19 15.87
N THR A 234 23.73 4.65 15.01
CA THR A 234 23.71 4.94 13.56
C THR A 234 22.96 3.90 12.75
N GLU A 235 22.49 2.83 13.37
CA GLU A 235 21.70 1.78 12.72
C GLU A 235 20.24 1.86 13.13
N LEU A 236 19.36 1.80 12.13
CA LEU A 236 17.92 1.68 12.38
C LEU A 236 17.61 0.22 12.69
N THR A 237 17.22 -0.03 13.93
CA THR A 237 16.66 -1.32 14.36
C THR A 237 15.14 -1.28 14.31
N ASP A 238 14.49 -2.43 14.21
CA ASP A 238 13.02 -2.52 14.20
C ASP A 238 12.40 -1.83 15.43
N ALA A 239 13.07 -1.93 16.60
CA ALA A 239 12.65 -1.23 17.83
C ALA A 239 12.83 0.30 17.75
N ALA A 240 13.70 0.81 16.89
CA ALA A 240 13.91 2.24 16.65
C ALA A 240 12.90 2.81 15.65
N CYS A 241 12.26 1.96 14.88
CA CYS A 241 11.34 2.33 13.80
C CYS A 241 9.87 2.33 14.23
N THR A 242 9.58 1.74 15.38
CA THR A 242 8.23 1.71 15.97
C THR A 242 7.97 2.94 16.80
#